data_dba0cbf76ed7d8908a4ab975a1ac2674
#
_entry.id   dba0cbf76ed7d8908a4ab975a1ac2674
#
_cell.length_a   1.000
_cell.length_b   1.000
_cell.length_c   1.000
_cell.angle_alpha   90.00
_cell.angle_beta   90.00
_cell.angle_gamma   90.00
#
_symmetry.space_group_name_H-M   'P 1'
#
loop_
_entity.id
_entity.type
_entity.pdbx_description
1 polymer ?
#
loop_
_entity_poly.entity_id
_entity_poly.type
_entity_poly.pdbx_seq_one_letter_code
_entity_poly.pdbx_strand_id
1 'polypeptide(L)'
;MRRPGLAVVALVLVVAGIAGIVALTQRGSVRDHVLRTYDVVSQDGDSYVLRSPGTVTATVADIRAAWKPAEEVVDTGGTFLRYSDDIVAVTPRAEGGSTVYLDDEDRGYNRWFPYVVGFWGVGGGGPIGGTRGGGPGAGK
;
A
#
# COMPACT_ATOMS: atom_id res chain seq x y z
N MET A 1 -29.11 31.14 -25.43
CA MET A 1 -29.88 30.09 -24.77
C MET A 1 -28.95 28.93 -24.42
N ARG A 2 -28.88 28.59 -23.16
CA ARG A 2 -27.99 27.52 -22.71
C ARG A 2 -28.68 26.18 -22.88
N ARG A 3 -28.00 25.26 -23.50
CA ARG A 3 -28.50 23.90 -23.67
C ARG A 3 -27.92 23.04 -22.55
N PRO A 4 -28.68 22.64 -21.55
CA PRO A 4 -28.17 21.87 -20.42
C PRO A 4 -27.58 20.52 -20.85
N GLY A 5 -28.05 19.97 -21.95
CA GLY A 5 -27.53 18.71 -22.48
C GLY A 5 -26.08 18.76 -22.91
N LEU A 6 -25.62 19.90 -23.45
CA LEU A 6 -24.23 20.06 -23.85
C LEU A 6 -23.28 20.13 -22.66
N ALA A 7 -23.71 20.76 -21.57
CA ALA A 7 -22.92 20.84 -20.35
C ALA A 7 -22.72 19.46 -19.70
N VAL A 8 -23.78 18.66 -19.70
CA VAL A 8 -23.73 17.30 -19.15
C VAL A 8 -22.81 16.40 -19.98
N VAL A 9 -22.90 16.51 -21.32
CA VAL A 9 -22.04 15.73 -22.21
C VAL A 9 -20.58 16.13 -22.03
N ALA A 10 -20.29 17.41 -21.92
CA ALA A 10 -18.93 17.89 -21.70
C ALA A 10 -18.38 17.39 -20.37
N LEU A 11 -19.18 17.38 -19.32
CA LEU A 11 -18.76 16.89 -18.01
C LEU A 11 -18.44 15.38 -18.05
N VAL A 12 -19.29 14.60 -18.71
CA VAL A 12 -19.07 13.15 -18.84
C VAL A 12 -17.78 12.87 -19.63
N LEU A 13 -17.51 13.62 -20.67
CA LEU A 13 -16.29 13.46 -21.46
C LEU A 13 -15.04 13.82 -20.65
N VAL A 14 -15.12 14.85 -19.82
CA VAL A 14 -14.00 15.23 -18.95
C VAL A 14 -13.72 14.15 -17.92
N VAL A 15 -14.77 13.61 -17.29
CA VAL A 15 -14.60 12.53 -16.31
C VAL A 15 -14.01 11.28 -16.97
N ALA A 16 -14.50 10.91 -18.14
CA ALA A 16 -13.95 9.77 -18.89
C ALA A 16 -12.51 10.02 -19.31
N GLY A 17 -12.18 11.24 -19.71
CA GLY A 17 -10.81 11.62 -20.07
C GLY A 17 -9.85 11.51 -18.88
N ILE A 18 -10.27 11.98 -17.71
CA ILE A 18 -9.46 11.89 -16.49
C ILE A 18 -9.25 10.42 -16.11
N ALA A 19 -10.30 9.62 -16.15
CA ALA A 19 -10.19 8.19 -15.87
C ALA A 19 -9.26 7.49 -16.85
N GLY A 20 -9.33 7.82 -18.13
CA GLY A 20 -8.45 7.29 -19.14
C GLY A 20 -6.98 7.69 -18.94
N ILE A 21 -6.74 8.94 -18.55
CA ILE A 21 -5.39 9.43 -18.25
C ILE A 21 -4.83 8.70 -17.03
N VAL A 22 -5.62 8.53 -15.98
CA VAL A 22 -5.21 7.80 -14.78
C VAL A 22 -4.85 6.36 -15.14
N ALA A 23 -5.65 5.68 -15.95
CA ALA A 23 -5.37 4.31 -16.39
C ALA A 23 -4.07 4.23 -17.22
N LEU A 24 -3.82 5.20 -18.08
CA LEU A 24 -2.60 5.24 -18.91
C LEU A 24 -1.35 5.57 -18.11
N THR A 25 -1.48 6.31 -17.00
CA THR A 25 -0.35 6.72 -16.16
C THR A 25 -0.08 5.79 -15.00
N GLN A 26 -0.89 4.75 -14.80
CA GLN A 26 -0.61 3.71 -13.81
C GLN A 26 0.51 2.77 -14.27
N ARG A 27 1.59 3.36 -14.75
CA ARG A 27 2.84 2.66 -14.96
C ARG A 27 3.74 3.05 -13.80
N GLY A 28 4.26 2.08 -13.12
CA GLY A 28 5.10 2.35 -11.98
C GLY A 28 4.88 1.29 -10.91
N SER A 29 4.84 1.71 -9.69
CA SER A 29 4.74 0.81 -8.55
C SER A 29 3.84 1.39 -7.47
N VAL A 30 3.53 0.57 -6.48
CA VAL A 30 2.85 1.06 -5.28
C VAL A 30 3.63 2.20 -4.64
N ARG A 31 4.96 2.15 -4.71
CA ARG A 31 5.84 3.20 -4.21
C ARG A 31 5.52 4.55 -4.84
N ASP A 32 5.41 4.58 -6.15
CA ASP A 32 5.09 5.81 -6.87
C ASP A 32 3.71 6.36 -6.46
N HIS A 33 2.73 5.48 -6.30
CA HIS A 33 1.39 5.88 -5.87
C HIS A 33 1.41 6.50 -4.47
N VAL A 34 2.04 5.81 -3.53
CA VAL A 34 2.11 6.26 -2.13
C VAL A 34 2.83 7.60 -2.03
N LEU A 35 3.97 7.75 -2.72
CA LEU A 35 4.74 8.99 -2.67
C LEU A 35 4.04 10.18 -3.30
N ARG A 36 3.16 9.94 -4.27
CA ARG A 36 2.38 11.02 -4.89
C ARG A 36 1.11 11.37 -4.12
N THR A 37 0.58 10.42 -3.39
CA THR A 37 -0.74 10.56 -2.75
C THR A 37 -0.66 11.11 -1.34
N TYR A 38 0.37 10.72 -0.59
CA TYR A 38 0.47 11.06 0.83
C TYR A 38 1.66 11.97 1.10
N ASP A 39 1.58 12.72 2.21
CA ASP A 39 2.60 13.69 2.59
C ASP A 39 3.80 13.01 3.24
N VAL A 40 4.98 13.19 2.70
CA VAL A 40 6.22 12.65 3.28
C VAL A 40 6.57 13.44 4.54
N VAL A 41 6.69 12.72 5.65
CA VAL A 41 7.08 13.28 6.94
C VAL A 41 8.58 13.12 7.15
N SER A 42 9.12 11.96 6.79
CA SER A 42 10.55 11.70 6.89
C SER A 42 10.98 10.67 5.86
N GLN A 43 12.26 10.67 5.56
CA GLN A 43 12.86 9.76 4.60
C GLN A 43 14.25 9.35 5.09
N ASP A 44 14.56 8.07 4.93
CA ASP A 44 15.87 7.51 5.18
C ASP A 44 16.20 6.52 4.07
N GLY A 45 16.98 6.98 3.08
CA GLY A 45 17.23 6.19 1.88
C GLY A 45 15.94 5.92 1.13
N ASP A 46 15.63 4.65 0.94
CA ASP A 46 14.41 4.20 0.27
C ASP A 46 13.24 3.97 1.23
N SER A 47 13.43 4.28 2.50
CA SER A 47 12.39 4.18 3.52
C SER A 47 11.73 5.53 3.74
N TYR A 48 10.40 5.54 3.71
CA TYR A 48 9.61 6.75 3.88
C TYR A 48 8.59 6.57 4.97
N VAL A 49 8.36 7.65 5.72
CA VAL A 49 7.24 7.76 6.64
C VAL A 49 6.35 8.87 6.10
N LEU A 50 5.09 8.53 5.85
CA LEU A 50 4.13 9.45 5.25
C LEU A 50 2.90 9.57 6.14
N ARG A 51 2.13 10.62 5.89
CA ARG A 51 0.90 10.89 6.63
C ARG A 51 -0.29 10.82 5.70
N SER A 52 -1.33 10.11 6.15
CA SER A 52 -2.63 10.09 5.49
C SER A 52 -3.67 10.74 6.42
N PRO A 53 -4.57 11.58 5.89
CA PRO A 53 -5.68 12.11 6.68
C PRO A 53 -6.76 11.06 6.95
N GLY A 54 -6.78 9.98 6.18
CA GLY A 54 -7.77 8.92 6.31
C GLY A 54 -7.47 7.93 7.43
N THR A 55 -8.49 7.19 7.82
CA THR A 55 -8.32 6.06 8.75
C THR A 55 -7.43 5.00 8.13
N VAL A 56 -6.97 4.05 8.92
CA VAL A 56 -6.23 2.90 8.41
C VAL A 56 -7.03 2.19 7.32
N THR A 57 -8.30 1.91 7.58
CA THR A 57 -9.17 1.23 6.62
C THR A 57 -9.30 2.01 5.30
N ALA A 58 -9.53 3.32 5.38
CA ALA A 58 -9.69 4.15 4.19
C ALA A 58 -8.38 4.27 3.40
N THR A 59 -7.26 4.42 4.09
CA THR A 59 -5.94 4.53 3.48
C THR A 59 -5.55 3.21 2.79
N VAL A 60 -5.77 2.09 3.47
CA VAL A 60 -5.50 0.76 2.90
C VAL A 60 -6.38 0.51 1.67
N ALA A 61 -7.66 0.90 1.73
CA ALA A 61 -8.57 0.74 0.61
C ALA A 61 -8.10 1.53 -0.62
N ASP A 62 -7.60 2.74 -0.42
CA ASP A 62 -7.05 3.56 -1.50
C ASP A 62 -5.81 2.90 -2.14
N ILE A 63 -4.87 2.48 -1.30
CA ILE A 63 -3.63 1.87 -1.79
C ILE A 63 -3.95 0.55 -2.52
N ARG A 64 -4.82 -0.27 -1.94
CA ARG A 64 -5.23 -1.55 -2.53
C ARG A 64 -5.95 -1.36 -3.87
N ALA A 65 -6.77 -0.33 -3.98
CA ALA A 65 -7.48 -0.03 -5.22
C ALA A 65 -6.52 0.38 -6.34
N ALA A 66 -5.45 1.10 -5.99
CA ALA A 66 -4.42 1.50 -6.96
C ALA A 66 -3.50 0.34 -7.32
N TRP A 67 -3.05 -0.42 -6.32
CA TRP A 67 -2.10 -1.53 -6.49
C TRP A 67 -2.48 -2.67 -5.54
N LYS A 68 -2.92 -3.77 -6.11
CA LYS A 68 -3.30 -4.95 -5.34
C LYS A 68 -2.06 -5.58 -4.72
N PRO A 69 -2.02 -5.75 -3.37
CA PRO A 69 -0.89 -6.42 -2.74
C PRO A 69 -0.88 -7.92 -3.05
N ALA A 70 0.30 -8.51 -3.03
CA ALA A 70 0.44 -9.96 -3.11
C ALA A 70 -0.10 -10.63 -1.85
N GLU A 71 0.15 -10.00 -0.71
CA GLU A 71 -0.32 -10.50 0.59
C GLU A 71 -0.67 -9.33 1.50
N GLU A 72 -1.59 -9.59 2.42
CA GLU A 72 -2.05 -8.59 3.37
C GLU A 72 -2.21 -9.22 4.74
N VAL A 73 -1.74 -8.52 5.77
CA VAL A 73 -1.94 -8.91 7.17
C VAL A 73 -2.64 -7.78 7.88
N VAL A 74 -3.75 -8.07 8.53
CA VAL A 74 -4.47 -7.10 9.37
C VAL A 74 -4.25 -7.48 10.83
N ASP A 75 -3.74 -6.55 11.59
CA ASP A 75 -3.45 -6.73 13.01
C ASP A 75 -3.93 -5.50 13.79
N THR A 76 -3.96 -5.60 15.11
CA THR A 76 -4.36 -4.48 15.96
C THR A 76 -3.42 -3.28 15.82
N GLY A 77 -2.16 -3.51 15.50
CA GLY A 77 -1.17 -2.46 15.28
C GLY A 77 -1.23 -1.79 13.93
N GLY A 78 -1.97 -2.35 12.98
CA GLY A 78 -2.07 -1.79 11.64
C GLY A 78 -2.33 -2.84 10.57
N THR A 79 -2.24 -2.42 9.33
CA THR A 79 -2.38 -3.30 8.17
C THR A 79 -1.09 -3.27 7.37
N PHE A 80 -0.62 -4.44 6.98
CA PHE A 80 0.66 -4.64 6.31
C PHE A 80 0.42 -5.22 4.93
N LEU A 81 0.89 -4.52 3.90
CA LEU A 81 0.69 -4.88 2.50
C LEU A 81 2.03 -5.25 1.89
N ARG A 82 2.12 -6.44 1.35
CA ARG A 82 3.34 -6.92 0.70
C ARG A 82 3.19 -6.86 -0.81
N TYR A 83 4.17 -6.24 -1.43
CA TYR A 83 4.33 -6.19 -2.89
C TYR A 83 5.65 -6.86 -3.29
N SER A 84 5.92 -6.99 -4.56
CA SER A 84 7.13 -7.68 -5.03
C SER A 84 8.43 -7.06 -4.52
N ASP A 85 8.48 -5.74 -4.43
CA ASP A 85 9.70 -5.02 -4.06
C ASP A 85 9.53 -4.12 -2.84
N ASP A 86 8.31 -3.94 -2.39
CA ASP A 86 7.99 -2.97 -1.34
C ASP A 86 7.05 -3.56 -0.31
N ILE A 87 7.15 -3.06 0.91
CA ILE A 87 6.17 -3.31 1.96
C ILE A 87 5.59 -1.97 2.39
N VAL A 88 4.28 -1.91 2.46
CA VAL A 88 3.54 -0.75 2.93
C VAL A 88 2.83 -1.13 4.23
N ALA A 89 3.10 -0.40 5.29
CA ALA A 89 2.39 -0.58 6.56
C ALA A 89 1.59 0.68 6.86
N VAL A 90 0.35 0.50 7.26
CA VAL A 90 -0.54 1.61 7.61
C VAL A 90 -0.96 1.43 9.06
N THR A 91 -0.61 2.39 9.91
CA THR A 91 -0.88 2.33 11.33
C THR A 91 -1.75 3.53 11.77
N PRO A 92 -2.58 3.35 12.81
CA PRO A 92 -3.40 4.47 13.30
C PRO A 92 -2.55 5.53 14.00
N ARG A 93 -3.01 6.77 13.95
CA ARG A 93 -2.41 7.88 14.69
C ARG A 93 -3.33 8.32 15.80
N ALA A 94 -2.74 8.62 16.96
CA ALA A 94 -3.50 9.10 18.12
C ALA A 94 -4.23 10.42 17.81
N GLU A 95 -3.63 11.27 16.98
CA GLU A 95 -4.21 12.57 16.60
C GLU A 95 -5.27 12.48 15.50
N GLY A 96 -5.52 11.30 14.98
CA GLY A 96 -6.41 11.08 13.85
C GLY A 96 -5.62 10.84 12.56
N GLY A 97 -6.27 10.18 11.61
CA GLY A 97 -5.61 9.76 10.39
C GLY A 97 -4.72 8.55 10.61
N SER A 98 -3.81 8.33 9.69
CA SER A 98 -2.89 7.19 9.75
C SER A 98 -1.49 7.57 9.29
N THR A 99 -0.53 6.74 9.69
CA THR A 99 0.85 6.82 9.24
C THR A 99 1.07 5.71 8.21
N VAL A 100 1.69 6.05 7.09
CA VAL A 100 2.04 5.10 6.05
C VAL A 100 3.57 4.94 6.07
N TYR A 101 4.02 3.71 6.25
CA TYR A 101 5.43 3.35 6.16
C TYR A 101 5.65 2.65 4.83
N LEU A 102 6.63 3.14 4.09
CA LEU A 102 6.99 2.58 2.79
C LEU A 102 8.46 2.19 2.84
N ASP A 103 8.71 0.91 2.77
CA ASP A 103 10.06 0.34 2.83
C ASP A 103 10.27 -0.60 1.65
N ASP A 104 11.53 -0.89 1.32
CA ASP A 104 11.82 -2.02 0.48
C ASP A 104 11.44 -3.33 1.21
N GLU A 105 11.41 -4.44 0.50
CA GLU A 105 10.94 -5.69 1.05
C GLU A 105 11.74 -6.12 2.29
N ASP A 106 13.05 -6.05 2.23
CA ASP A 106 13.90 -6.51 3.33
C ASP A 106 13.74 -5.64 4.59
N ARG A 107 13.78 -4.33 4.42
CA ARG A 107 13.60 -3.40 5.54
C ARG A 107 12.21 -3.49 6.13
N GLY A 108 11.21 -3.53 5.27
CA GLY A 108 9.83 -3.63 5.72
C GLY A 108 9.57 -4.91 6.47
N TYR A 109 10.08 -6.03 5.97
CA TYR A 109 9.95 -7.29 6.65
C TYR A 109 10.60 -7.27 8.03
N ASN A 110 11.82 -6.76 8.13
CA ASN A 110 12.52 -6.67 9.40
C ASN A 110 11.83 -5.74 10.40
N ARG A 111 11.33 -4.60 9.92
CA ARG A 111 10.61 -3.64 10.75
C ARG A 111 9.34 -4.24 11.34
N TRP A 112 8.59 -4.97 10.54
CA TRP A 112 7.27 -5.47 10.91
C TRP A 112 7.28 -6.96 11.25
N PHE A 113 8.45 -7.53 11.39
CA PHE A 113 8.65 -8.97 11.67
C PHE A 113 7.71 -9.52 12.74
N PRO A 114 7.54 -8.89 13.89
CA PRO A 114 6.65 -9.45 14.92
C PRO A 114 5.21 -9.64 14.48
N TYR A 115 4.76 -8.86 13.52
CA TYR A 115 3.39 -8.91 13.02
C TYR A 115 3.21 -9.85 11.83
N VAL A 116 4.24 -9.97 11.00
CA VAL A 116 4.09 -10.62 9.70
C VAL A 116 4.75 -11.99 9.58
N VAL A 117 5.61 -12.35 10.50
CA VAL A 117 6.40 -13.59 10.41
C VAL A 117 5.52 -14.84 10.32
N GLY A 118 4.39 -14.86 11.02
CA GLY A 118 3.47 -15.99 10.97
C GLY A 118 2.70 -16.13 9.67
N PHE A 119 2.74 -15.11 8.84
CA PHE A 119 1.98 -15.04 7.60
C PHE A 119 2.87 -15.07 6.37
N TRP A 120 3.99 -14.32 6.40
CA TRP A 120 4.86 -14.18 5.24
C TRP A 120 6.09 -15.08 5.28
N GLY A 121 6.21 -15.87 6.32
CA GLY A 121 7.34 -16.78 6.49
C GLY A 121 8.59 -16.08 7.01
N VAL A 122 9.62 -16.86 7.18
CA VAL A 122 10.90 -16.38 7.68
C VAL A 122 11.78 -16.02 6.48
N GLY A 123 12.39 -14.86 6.54
CA GLY A 123 13.28 -14.40 5.48
C GLY A 123 12.63 -13.48 4.45
N GLY A 124 11.35 -13.23 4.61
CA GLY A 124 10.65 -12.16 3.88
C GLY A 124 10.30 -12.41 2.44
N GLY A 125 11.12 -12.98 1.66
CA GLY A 125 10.92 -13.05 0.23
C GLY A 125 10.21 -14.28 -0.30
N GLY A 126 10.03 -15.29 0.51
CA GLY A 126 9.49 -16.56 0.03
C GLY A 126 7.99 -16.69 0.11
N PRO A 127 7.41 -17.62 -0.64
CA PRO A 127 6.00 -17.96 -0.48
C PRO A 127 5.75 -18.50 0.90
N ILE A 128 4.65 -18.10 1.47
CA ILE A 128 4.31 -18.47 2.85
C ILE A 128 4.26 -19.98 3.04
N GLY A 129 3.59 -20.64 2.14
CA GLY A 129 3.39 -22.07 2.26
C GLY A 129 4.71 -22.87 2.23
N GLY A 130 5.56 -22.52 1.33
CA GLY A 130 6.82 -23.21 1.18
C GLY A 130 7.76 -23.00 2.36
N THR A 131 7.79 -21.79 2.85
CA THR A 131 8.70 -21.44 3.92
C THR A 131 8.38 -22.17 5.21
N ARG A 132 7.12 -22.29 5.49
CA ARG A 132 6.72 -22.88 6.75
C ARG A 132 6.93 -24.37 6.84
N GLY A 133 6.84 -25.03 5.72
CA GLY A 133 7.08 -26.47 5.68
C GLY A 133 8.46 -26.85 6.12
N GLY A 134 9.42 -25.98 5.85
CA GLY A 134 10.77 -26.21 6.24
C GLY A 134 11.14 -25.71 7.62
N GLY A 135 10.21 -25.48 8.48
CA GLY A 135 10.47 -24.91 9.77
C GLY A 135 11.56 -25.58 10.56
N PRO A 136 12.13 -24.86 11.52
CA PRO A 136 13.29 -25.35 12.28
C PRO A 136 13.01 -26.63 13.05
N GLY A 137 11.78 -26.89 13.36
CA GLY A 137 11.41 -28.13 14.01
C GLY A 137 11.74 -29.35 13.18
N ALA A 138 11.74 -29.22 11.88
CA ALA A 138 12.09 -30.31 10.98
C ALA A 138 13.57 -30.67 11.06
N GLY A 139 14.41 -29.79 11.52
CA GLY A 139 15.83 -30.02 11.63
C GLY A 139 16.22 -30.96 12.74
N LYS A 140 15.31 -31.48 13.43
CA LYS A 140 15.62 -32.38 14.53
C LYS A 140 15.60 -33.83 14.13
#